data_e9837f586881ca92bd6f15c474cbc12d
#
_entry.id   e9837f586881ca92bd6f15c474cbc12d
#
_cell.length_a   1.000
_cell.length_b   1.000
_cell.length_c   1.000
_cell.angle_alpha   90.00
_cell.angle_beta   90.00
_cell.angle_gamma   90.00
#
_symmetry.space_group_name_H-M   'P 1'
#
loop_
_entity.id
_entity.type
_entity.pdbx_description
1 polymer ?
#
loop_
_entity_poly.entity_id
_entity_poly.type
_entity_poly.pdbx_seq_one_letter_code
_entity_poly.pdbx_strand_id
1 'polypeptide(L)'
;MKTKNKISIFVCTILIFNLTIKNLYAERPLYILNAIKLTYKDNNKIIIAEGEASAKDQFGKEIYSDFIIYDKANNLIKTKSNSKYKDTKGNEIDADDFFYDLNIKKIKAINNVKYKEKEGNVFLFSELEYFENSSKGFGK
;
A
#
# COMPACT_ATOMS: atom_id res chain seq x y z
N MET A 1 -21.49 -58.71 2.34
CA MET A 1 -21.73 -57.58 1.44
C MET A 1 -22.07 -56.31 2.22
N LYS A 2 -21.14 -55.82 3.06
CA LYS A 2 -21.38 -54.63 3.94
C LYS A 2 -20.19 -53.64 4.01
N THR A 3 -19.21 -53.69 3.12
CA THR A 3 -18.01 -52.84 3.17
C THR A 3 -18.00 -51.67 2.19
N LYS A 4 -18.90 -51.64 1.19
CA LYS A 4 -18.92 -50.56 0.18
C LYS A 4 -19.46 -49.20 0.69
N ASN A 5 -20.36 -49.19 1.68
CA ASN A 5 -20.97 -47.95 2.16
C ASN A 5 -20.09 -47.13 3.11
N LYS A 6 -19.13 -47.75 3.82
CA LYS A 6 -18.25 -47.02 4.76
C LYS A 6 -17.18 -46.20 4.05
N ILE A 7 -16.68 -46.70 2.89
CA ILE A 7 -15.67 -45.97 2.10
C ILE A 7 -16.29 -44.74 1.45
N SER A 8 -17.53 -44.84 0.96
CA SER A 8 -18.23 -43.67 0.34
C SER A 8 -18.48 -42.55 1.32
N ILE A 9 -18.85 -42.84 2.57
CA ILE A 9 -19.07 -41.81 3.60
C ILE A 9 -17.76 -41.14 4.00
N PHE A 10 -16.66 -41.89 4.09
CA PHE A 10 -15.35 -41.38 4.44
C PHE A 10 -14.77 -40.43 3.37
N VAL A 11 -14.95 -40.78 2.09
CA VAL A 11 -14.54 -39.95 0.95
C VAL A 11 -15.36 -38.64 0.88
N CYS A 12 -16.68 -38.67 1.13
CA CYS A 12 -17.52 -37.49 1.20
C CYS A 12 -17.12 -36.57 2.36
N THR A 13 -16.75 -37.08 3.53
CA THR A 13 -16.34 -36.32 4.70
C THR A 13 -15.02 -35.57 4.43
N ILE A 14 -14.07 -36.21 3.74
CA ILE A 14 -12.78 -35.58 3.37
C ILE A 14 -13.00 -34.49 2.32
N LEU A 15 -13.92 -34.66 1.37
CA LEU A 15 -14.25 -33.68 0.33
C LEU A 15 -14.92 -32.43 0.93
N ILE A 16 -15.78 -32.58 1.93
CA ILE A 16 -16.45 -31.45 2.63
C ILE A 16 -15.44 -30.66 3.47
N PHE A 17 -14.45 -31.34 4.09
CA PHE A 17 -13.42 -30.67 4.90
C PHE A 17 -12.49 -29.78 4.06
N ASN A 18 -12.25 -30.13 2.78
CA ASN A 18 -11.43 -29.31 1.89
C ASN A 18 -12.13 -28.06 1.34
N LEU A 19 -13.46 -27.97 1.43
CA LEU A 19 -14.24 -26.81 0.97
C LEU A 19 -14.29 -25.65 1.98
N THR A 20 -13.96 -25.89 3.25
CA THR A 20 -14.09 -24.90 4.32
C THR A 20 -12.81 -24.10 4.63
N ILE A 21 -11.67 -24.42 4.00
CA ILE A 21 -10.37 -23.78 4.30
C ILE A 21 -10.12 -22.51 3.45
N LYS A 22 -11.05 -22.11 2.58
CA LYS A 22 -10.78 -21.04 1.59
C LYS A 22 -10.87 -19.60 2.07
N ASN A 23 -11.14 -19.29 3.33
CA ASN A 23 -11.38 -17.90 3.74
C ASN A 23 -10.74 -17.47 5.07
N LEU A 24 -9.55 -17.94 5.41
CA LEU A 24 -8.86 -17.46 6.62
C LEU A 24 -7.54 -16.74 6.35
N TYR A 25 -7.42 -16.11 5.19
CA TYR A 25 -6.40 -15.08 5.02
C TYR A 25 -7.05 -13.74 5.40
N ALA A 26 -6.84 -13.32 6.64
CA ALA A 26 -7.03 -11.91 6.98
C ALA A 26 -6.21 -11.10 5.97
N GLU A 27 -6.86 -10.24 5.18
CA GLU A 27 -6.15 -9.32 4.31
C GLU A 27 -5.15 -8.55 5.17
N ARG A 28 -3.87 -8.82 4.98
CA ARG A 28 -2.83 -8.09 5.69
C ARG A 28 -2.94 -6.64 5.24
N PRO A 29 -2.91 -5.68 6.17
CA PRO A 29 -2.92 -4.29 5.76
C PRO A 29 -1.78 -4.07 4.78
N LEU A 30 -2.07 -3.46 3.62
CA LEU A 30 -1.09 -3.20 2.58
C LEU A 30 0.02 -2.28 3.11
N TYR A 31 -0.35 -1.35 3.99
CA TYR A 31 0.56 -0.42 4.67
C TYR A 31 0.35 -0.41 6.18
N ILE A 32 1.46 -0.41 6.92
CA ILE A 32 1.49 -0.17 8.36
C ILE A 32 1.84 1.29 8.58
N LEU A 33 1.00 2.00 9.35
CA LEU A 33 1.17 3.41 9.66
C LEU A 33 1.70 3.60 11.08
N ASN A 34 2.63 4.55 11.25
CA ASN A 34 3.09 5.06 12.53
C ASN A 34 2.99 6.60 12.51
N ALA A 35 2.64 7.21 13.64
CA ALA A 35 2.57 8.65 13.81
C ALA A 35 2.47 9.01 15.30
N ILE A 36 2.60 10.29 15.64
CA ILE A 36 2.33 10.79 16.99
C ILE A 36 0.86 10.54 17.35
N LYS A 37 -0.07 10.73 16.38
CA LYS A 37 -1.49 10.48 16.58
C LYS A 37 -2.07 9.66 15.42
N LEU A 38 -2.80 8.59 15.75
CA LEU A 38 -3.56 7.79 14.81
C LEU A 38 -5.06 7.91 15.09
N THR A 39 -5.83 8.21 14.06
CA THR A 39 -7.29 8.28 14.13
C THR A 39 -7.89 7.29 13.14
N TYR A 40 -8.82 6.47 13.59
CA TYR A 40 -9.51 5.49 12.77
C TYR A 40 -10.94 5.93 12.51
N LYS A 41 -11.38 5.90 11.26
CA LYS A 41 -12.74 6.28 10.83
C LYS A 41 -13.35 5.18 9.96
N ASP A 42 -14.67 5.24 9.81
CA ASP A 42 -15.45 4.35 8.94
C ASP A 42 -15.10 2.87 9.17
N ASN A 43 -15.29 2.37 10.40
CA ASN A 43 -14.98 0.99 10.79
C ASN A 43 -13.55 0.57 10.41
N ASN A 44 -12.58 1.44 10.66
CA ASN A 44 -11.16 1.24 10.35
C ASN A 44 -10.81 1.17 8.86
N LYS A 45 -11.70 1.60 7.97
CA LYS A 45 -11.41 1.71 6.54
C LYS A 45 -10.52 2.90 6.22
N ILE A 46 -10.61 3.97 7.02
CA ILE A 46 -9.78 5.16 6.88
C ILE A 46 -8.90 5.30 8.12
N ILE A 47 -7.60 5.44 7.90
CA ILE A 47 -6.62 5.73 8.95
C ILE A 47 -6.03 7.11 8.66
N ILE A 48 -6.04 7.99 9.66
CA ILE A 48 -5.40 9.30 9.62
C ILE A 48 -4.22 9.28 10.58
N ALA A 49 -3.05 9.57 10.07
CA ALA A 49 -1.79 9.64 10.81
C ALA A 49 -1.29 11.09 10.81
N GLU A 50 -1.09 11.66 12.00
CA GLU A 50 -0.74 13.06 12.22
C GLU A 50 0.55 13.17 13.03
N GLY A 51 1.49 14.00 12.58
CA GLY A 51 2.78 14.26 13.20
C GLY A 51 3.79 13.14 12.98
N GLU A 52 4.90 13.46 12.28
CA GLU A 52 5.97 12.52 11.94
C GLU A 52 5.43 11.19 11.37
N ALA A 53 4.42 11.32 10.52
CA ALA A 53 3.71 10.16 10.02
C ALA A 53 4.56 9.36 9.02
N SER A 54 4.47 8.04 9.12
CA SER A 54 5.08 7.13 8.17
C SER A 54 4.14 5.98 7.81
N ALA A 55 4.25 5.51 6.58
CA ALA A 55 3.55 4.33 6.09
C ALA A 55 4.57 3.41 5.41
N LYS A 56 4.59 2.13 5.80
CA LYS A 56 5.52 1.13 5.25
C LYS A 56 4.76 -0.09 4.78
N ASP A 57 5.05 -0.57 3.57
CA ASP A 57 4.50 -1.81 3.06
C ASP A 57 5.36 -3.03 3.44
N GLN A 58 4.83 -4.22 3.17
CA GLN A 58 5.51 -5.48 3.45
C GLN A 58 6.76 -5.72 2.59
N PHE A 59 6.96 -4.94 1.52
CA PHE A 59 8.09 -5.05 0.60
C PHE A 59 9.21 -4.05 0.92
N GLY A 60 8.97 -3.11 1.85
CA GLY A 60 9.94 -2.11 2.28
C GLY A 60 9.83 -0.77 1.57
N LYS A 61 8.73 -0.49 0.84
CA LYS A 61 8.44 0.87 0.39
C LYS A 61 8.03 1.71 1.57
N GLU A 62 8.42 2.98 1.56
CA GLU A 62 8.21 3.89 2.67
C GLU A 62 7.65 5.22 2.18
N ILE A 63 6.69 5.75 2.93
CA ILE A 63 6.14 7.09 2.77
C ILE A 63 6.28 7.82 4.10
N TYR A 64 6.77 9.04 4.07
CA TYR A 64 6.87 9.93 5.23
C TYR A 64 6.15 11.22 4.91
N SER A 65 5.51 11.83 5.92
CA SER A 65 4.86 13.13 5.79
C SER A 65 4.47 13.66 7.18
N ASP A 66 4.12 14.94 7.27
CA ASP A 66 3.50 15.47 8.49
C ASP A 66 2.09 14.92 8.68
N PHE A 67 1.41 14.55 7.58
CA PHE A 67 0.04 14.08 7.59
C PHE A 67 -0.20 13.04 6.50
N ILE A 68 -0.73 11.86 6.89
CA ILE A 68 -1.07 10.77 5.97
C ILE A 68 -2.53 10.36 6.18
N ILE A 69 -3.29 10.24 5.09
CA ILE A 69 -4.59 9.56 5.06
C ILE A 69 -4.42 8.28 4.25
N TYR A 70 -4.72 7.14 4.86
CA TYR A 70 -4.81 5.86 4.17
C TYR A 70 -6.27 5.41 4.10
N ASP A 71 -6.84 5.44 2.91
CA ASP A 71 -8.16 4.90 2.57
C ASP A 71 -8.00 3.46 2.08
N LYS A 72 -8.22 2.50 2.97
CA LYS A 72 -8.12 1.07 2.66
C LYS A 72 -9.20 0.58 1.72
N ALA A 73 -10.41 1.19 1.77
CA ALA A 73 -11.51 0.78 0.92
C ALA A 73 -11.27 1.11 -0.55
N ASN A 74 -10.64 2.25 -0.81
CA ASN A 74 -10.33 2.70 -2.16
C ASN A 74 -8.88 2.44 -2.58
N ASN A 75 -8.04 1.88 -1.69
CA ASN A 75 -6.60 1.69 -1.90
C ASN A 75 -5.88 2.99 -2.28
N LEU A 76 -6.10 4.05 -1.51
CA LEU A 76 -5.52 5.37 -1.74
C LEU A 76 -4.70 5.83 -0.53
N ILE A 77 -3.55 6.43 -0.78
CA ILE A 77 -2.79 7.17 0.23
C ILE A 77 -2.71 8.63 -0.23
N LYS A 78 -3.03 9.56 0.67
CA LYS A 78 -2.83 11.00 0.49
C LYS A 78 -1.91 11.49 1.58
N THR A 79 -0.97 12.35 1.22
CA THR A 79 -0.08 13.00 2.17
C THR A 79 -0.25 14.51 2.08
N LYS A 80 0.22 15.20 3.11
CA LYS A 80 0.24 16.67 3.13
C LYS A 80 1.43 17.14 3.95
N SER A 81 2.19 18.04 3.35
CA SER A 81 3.40 18.68 3.89
C SER A 81 4.58 17.72 4.10
N ASN A 82 5.74 18.11 3.61
CA ASN A 82 7.00 17.40 3.79
C ASN A 82 6.94 15.93 3.38
N SER A 83 6.32 15.64 2.24
CA SER A 83 6.10 14.28 1.78
C SER A 83 7.34 13.69 1.13
N LYS A 84 7.69 12.47 1.51
CA LYS A 84 8.79 11.70 0.93
C LYS A 84 8.31 10.27 0.63
N TYR A 85 8.61 9.79 -0.57
CA TYR A 85 8.42 8.41 -0.98
C TYR A 85 9.77 7.77 -1.29
N LYS A 86 9.95 6.52 -0.86
CA LYS A 86 11.09 5.67 -1.19
C LYS A 86 10.60 4.34 -1.72
N ASP A 87 11.09 3.95 -2.88
CA ASP A 87 10.84 2.61 -3.40
C ASP A 87 11.95 1.61 -3.01
N THR A 88 11.72 0.34 -3.30
CA THR A 88 12.67 -0.74 -3.02
C THR A 88 13.86 -0.79 -3.98
N LYS A 89 13.82 0.02 -5.04
CA LYS A 89 14.88 0.09 -6.05
C LYS A 89 15.89 1.20 -5.75
N GLY A 90 15.61 2.06 -4.76
CA GLY A 90 16.46 3.18 -4.36
C GLY A 90 16.07 4.51 -4.98
N ASN A 91 14.91 4.60 -5.65
CA ASN A 91 14.38 5.87 -6.09
C ASN A 91 13.69 6.59 -4.94
N GLU A 92 13.79 7.92 -4.91
CA GLU A 92 13.17 8.77 -3.91
C GLU A 92 12.40 9.91 -4.60
N ILE A 93 11.24 10.27 -4.04
CA ILE A 93 10.47 11.43 -4.45
C ILE A 93 10.20 12.26 -3.20
N ASP A 94 10.62 13.52 -3.19
CA ASP A 94 10.25 14.51 -2.18
C ASP A 94 9.25 15.49 -2.84
N ALA A 95 8.21 15.91 -2.11
CA ALA A 95 7.25 16.93 -2.56
C ALA A 95 6.49 17.51 -1.37
N ASP A 96 5.68 18.55 -1.61
CA ASP A 96 4.78 19.01 -0.56
C ASP A 96 3.70 17.95 -0.30
N ASP A 97 3.03 17.49 -1.35
CA ASP A 97 1.89 16.60 -1.24
C ASP A 97 2.01 15.41 -2.21
N PHE A 98 1.48 14.25 -1.80
CA PHE A 98 1.30 13.08 -2.67
C PHE A 98 -0.16 12.65 -2.74
N PHE A 99 -0.50 12.11 -3.90
CA PHE A 99 -1.68 11.29 -4.12
C PHE A 99 -1.22 9.97 -4.73
N TYR A 100 -1.31 8.88 -3.97
CA TYR A 100 -0.85 7.57 -4.40
C TYR A 100 -2.02 6.62 -4.57
N ASP A 101 -2.29 6.23 -5.81
CA ASP A 101 -3.25 5.19 -6.17
C ASP A 101 -2.55 3.83 -6.18
N LEU A 102 -2.85 3.01 -5.18
CA LEU A 102 -2.24 1.69 -4.98
C LEU A 102 -2.75 0.66 -5.99
N ASN A 103 -3.95 0.86 -6.58
CA ASN A 103 -4.51 -0.06 -7.56
C ASN A 103 -3.70 -0.06 -8.87
N ILE A 104 -3.31 1.12 -9.32
CA ILE A 104 -2.54 1.31 -10.55
C ILE A 104 -1.05 1.61 -10.28
N LYS A 105 -0.66 1.67 -9.00
CA LYS A 105 0.71 1.95 -8.53
C LYS A 105 1.27 3.24 -9.12
N LYS A 106 0.44 4.31 -9.07
CA LYS A 106 0.77 5.64 -9.56
C LYS A 106 0.81 6.64 -8.42
N ILE A 107 1.92 7.36 -8.31
CA ILE A 107 2.08 8.51 -7.42
C ILE A 107 1.96 9.78 -8.26
N LYS A 108 1.11 10.70 -7.81
CA LYS A 108 1.09 12.07 -8.25
C LYS A 108 1.68 12.93 -7.14
N ALA A 109 2.85 13.52 -7.39
CA ALA A 109 3.54 14.43 -6.49
C ALA A 109 3.30 15.87 -6.95
N ILE A 110 3.06 16.78 -6.02
CA ILE A 110 2.64 18.15 -6.31
C ILE A 110 3.45 19.11 -5.45
N ASN A 111 3.92 20.18 -6.08
CA ASN A 111 4.71 21.27 -5.55
C ASN A 111 6.07 20.85 -4.97
N ASN A 112 7.10 21.61 -5.33
CA ASN A 112 8.47 21.42 -4.86
C ASN A 112 8.98 19.98 -5.07
N VAL A 113 8.63 19.38 -6.22
CA VAL A 113 8.94 17.97 -6.46
C VAL A 113 10.40 17.80 -6.81
N LYS A 114 11.07 16.93 -6.05
CA LYS A 114 12.43 16.47 -6.30
C LYS A 114 12.42 14.96 -6.46
N TYR A 115 12.76 14.49 -7.65
CA TYR A 115 12.92 13.07 -7.95
C TYR A 115 14.40 12.74 -8.00
N LYS A 116 14.82 11.74 -7.22
CA LYS A 116 16.17 11.21 -7.22
C LYS A 116 16.16 9.76 -7.63
N GLU A 117 16.85 9.44 -8.70
CA GLU A 117 17.05 8.07 -9.14
C GLU A 117 18.09 7.35 -8.29
N LYS A 118 18.03 6.01 -8.30
CA LYS A 118 18.99 5.15 -7.59
C LYS A 118 20.44 5.43 -7.99
N GLU A 119 20.69 5.85 -9.22
CA GLU A 119 22.02 6.22 -9.76
C GLU A 119 22.50 7.58 -9.24
N GLY A 120 21.64 8.33 -8.51
CA GLY A 120 21.95 9.63 -7.93
C GLY A 120 21.59 10.83 -8.79
N ASN A 121 21.03 10.63 -9.99
CA ASN A 121 20.50 11.73 -10.79
C ASN A 121 19.32 12.39 -10.08
N VAL A 122 19.25 13.73 -10.12
CA VAL A 122 18.22 14.52 -9.47
C VAL A 122 17.50 15.39 -10.48
N PHE A 123 16.17 15.35 -10.44
CA PHE A 123 15.28 16.12 -11.31
C PHE A 123 14.33 16.93 -10.46
N LEU A 124 14.00 18.15 -10.89
CA LEU A 124 13.10 19.07 -10.20
C LEU A 124 11.88 19.34 -11.09
N PHE A 125 10.70 19.30 -10.49
CA PHE A 125 9.41 19.51 -11.16
C PHE A 125 8.47 20.33 -10.28
N SER A 126 7.46 20.94 -10.88
CA SER A 126 6.30 21.48 -10.15
C SER A 126 5.28 20.37 -9.86
N GLU A 127 5.18 19.39 -10.76
CA GLU A 127 4.30 18.23 -10.65
C GLU A 127 4.98 17.02 -11.31
N LEU A 128 4.83 15.83 -10.72
CA LEU A 128 5.35 14.56 -11.23
C LEU A 128 4.28 13.48 -11.12
N GLU A 129 4.03 12.77 -12.23
CA GLU A 129 3.35 11.48 -12.20
C GLU A 129 4.39 10.35 -12.32
N TYR A 130 4.49 9.51 -11.31
CA TYR A 130 5.45 8.39 -11.26
C TYR A 130 4.71 7.07 -11.26
N PHE A 131 5.09 6.18 -12.16
CA PHE A 131 4.55 4.83 -12.30
C PHE A 131 5.56 3.79 -11.82
N GLU A 132 5.32 3.18 -10.67
CA GLU A 132 6.26 2.24 -10.05
C GLU A 132 6.57 1.01 -10.92
N ASN A 133 5.56 0.46 -11.60
CA ASN A 133 5.72 -0.75 -12.41
C ASN A 133 6.77 -0.58 -13.51
N SER A 134 6.87 0.60 -14.09
CA SER A 134 7.82 0.93 -15.15
C SER A 134 9.02 1.73 -14.67
N SER A 135 9.00 2.23 -13.42
CA SER A 135 9.95 3.21 -12.87
C SER A 135 10.10 4.44 -13.78
N LYS A 136 8.97 4.91 -14.35
CA LYS A 136 8.92 6.08 -15.24
C LYS A 136 8.17 7.21 -14.57
N GLY A 137 8.73 8.42 -14.70
CA GLY A 137 8.10 9.65 -14.26
C GLY A 137 7.82 10.57 -15.45
N PHE A 138 6.73 11.33 -15.37
CA PHE A 138 6.35 12.39 -16.31
C PHE A 138 6.15 13.66 -15.49
N GLY A 139 7.04 14.62 -15.65
CA GLY A 139 7.04 15.87 -14.88
C GLY A 139 6.71 17.10 -15.72
N LYS A 140 6.28 18.16 -15.03
CA LYS A 140 6.07 19.52 -15.55
C LYS A 140 6.93 20.49 -14.78
#